data_98824263a75b26882c3895b80f7f46c2
#
_entry.id   98824263a75b26882c3895b80f7f46c2
#
_cell.length_a   1.000
_cell.length_b   1.000
_cell.length_c   1.000
_cell.angle_alpha   90.00
_cell.angle_beta   90.00
_cell.angle_gamma   90.00
#
_symmetry.space_group_name_H-M   'P 1'
#
loop_
_entity.id
_entity.type
_entity.pdbx_description
1 polymer ?
#
loop_
_entity_poly.entity_id
_entity_poly.type
_entity_poly.pdbx_seq_one_letter_code
_entity_poly.pdbx_strand_id
1 'polypeptide(L)'
;CQFQAHLYYPNFLNRYSQSLGDTGVVRVVMEENIKYPMYGPDYHKRTQYSADLIHQKAMEWIDKQDGKQPFYGFFTYTLPHAELAQPNDSILKGYKKHFFRDKTWGGSEGSRYNAVEHTHAEFAGMITRLDSYVGEVLRKLKEKGLDDNTIVIFSSDNGPHEEGGADPEFFGRDGKLRGLKRQCHEGGIRIPFIVRWPGRVSAGMVNDHQLAFYDVMPTFCELMGDKAFPKKYINKKIKNDCFDGISFVPTLLGDDGKQQKHDFLYWEFHE
;
A
#
# COMPACT_ATOMS: atom_id res chain seq x y z
N CYS A 1 0.24 11.27 1.38
CA CYS A 1 0.57 12.06 0.21
C CYS A 1 -0.29 11.68 -0.97
N GLN A 2 -1.29 12.47 -1.24
CA GLN A 2 -2.35 12.14 -2.18
C GLN A 2 -2.14 12.66 -3.60
N PHE A 3 -0.96 12.88 -4.04
CA PHE A 3 -0.77 13.06 -5.46
C PHE A 3 -0.20 11.77 -5.99
N GLN A 4 -1.08 10.98 -6.21
CA GLN A 4 -1.29 10.04 -7.24
C GLN A 4 -0.18 10.13 -8.22
N ALA A 5 0.85 9.49 -7.90
CA ALA A 5 1.75 9.08 -8.87
C ALA A 5 0.98 8.15 -9.79
N HIS A 6 0.31 8.74 -10.74
CA HIS A 6 -0.03 7.97 -11.89
C HIS A 6 1.28 7.39 -12.39
N LEU A 7 1.33 6.16 -12.54
CA LEU A 7 2.38 5.20 -12.49
C LEU A 7 3.58 5.47 -13.38
N TYR A 8 3.44 6.33 -14.35
CA TYR A 8 4.53 6.79 -15.17
C TYR A 8 4.80 8.26 -14.92
N TYR A 9 6.01 8.56 -14.50
CA TYR A 9 6.53 9.91 -14.53
C TYR A 9 7.30 10.12 -15.81
N PRO A 10 6.74 10.75 -16.80
CA PRO A 10 7.55 11.14 -17.91
C PRO A 10 8.50 12.25 -17.54
N ASN A 11 8.22 13.02 -16.46
CA ASN A 11 8.70 14.36 -16.48
C ASN A 11 8.86 15.02 -15.14
N PHE A 12 8.64 14.31 -14.06
CA PHE A 12 8.51 14.97 -12.79
C PHE A 12 9.32 14.28 -11.72
N LEU A 13 10.52 14.67 -11.50
CA LEU A 13 11.12 14.47 -10.21
C LEU A 13 11.68 15.77 -9.75
N ASN A 14 10.83 16.54 -9.11
CA ASN A 14 11.33 17.57 -8.26
C ASN A 14 11.63 16.97 -6.91
N ARG A 15 12.85 17.06 -6.51
CA ARG A 15 13.22 16.90 -5.11
C ARG A 15 12.70 18.09 -4.34
N TYR A 16 11.50 17.99 -3.86
CA TYR A 16 11.06 18.88 -2.83
C TYR A 16 11.44 18.27 -1.48
N SER A 17 12.59 18.61 -0.99
CA SER A 17 12.90 18.44 0.41
C SER A 17 12.31 19.62 1.17
N GLN A 18 11.06 19.56 1.52
CA GLN A 18 10.60 20.35 2.63
C GLN A 18 10.92 19.53 3.88
N SER A 19 11.97 19.91 4.54
CA SER A 19 12.18 19.54 5.92
C SER A 19 11.01 20.09 6.72
N LEU A 20 10.05 19.23 7.02
CA LEU A 20 9.03 19.53 8.02
C LEU A 20 9.67 19.28 9.39
N GLY A 21 10.59 20.17 9.82
CA GLY A 21 11.30 20.05 11.08
C GLY A 21 12.05 18.73 11.22
N ASP A 22 12.32 18.31 12.45
CA ASP A 22 13.08 17.10 12.80
C ASP A 22 12.39 15.76 12.45
N THR A 23 11.30 15.78 11.71
CA THR A 23 10.52 14.57 11.41
C THR A 23 11.05 13.75 10.25
N GLY A 24 12.05 14.20 9.54
CA GLY A 24 12.68 13.45 8.46
C GLY A 24 11.77 13.10 7.27
N VAL A 25 10.62 13.76 7.15
CA VAL A 25 9.69 13.52 6.04
C VAL A 25 10.26 14.11 4.76
N VAL A 26 10.75 13.26 3.90
CA VAL A 26 11.14 13.63 2.53
C VAL A 26 9.88 13.62 1.67
N ARG A 27 9.43 14.79 1.30
CA ARG A 27 8.37 14.95 0.30
C ARG A 27 9.02 15.03 -1.07
N VAL A 28 8.86 14.00 -1.87
CA VAL A 28 9.23 14.09 -3.28
C VAL A 28 8.07 14.76 -4.00
N VAL A 29 8.25 16.01 -4.38
CA VAL A 29 7.32 16.74 -5.24
C VAL A 29 7.89 16.76 -6.65
N MET A 30 7.03 16.78 -7.62
CA MET A 30 7.36 16.66 -9.03
C MET A 30 7.52 18.03 -9.65
N GLU A 31 8.58 18.24 -10.42
CA GLU A 31 8.77 19.40 -11.29
C GLU A 31 8.23 19.14 -12.67
N GLU A 32 7.55 20.15 -13.18
CA GLU A 32 7.14 20.16 -14.56
C GLU A 32 8.37 20.25 -15.48
N ASN A 33 8.80 19.13 -15.98
CA ASN A 33 9.59 19.12 -17.19
C ASN A 33 8.76 18.46 -18.27
N ILE A 34 7.86 19.24 -18.85
CA ILE A 34 6.82 18.77 -19.76
C ILE A 34 7.40 18.43 -21.13
N LYS A 35 8.37 17.55 -21.15
CA LYS A 35 8.84 16.99 -22.42
C LYS A 35 7.84 15.99 -22.99
N TYR A 36 7.12 15.29 -22.10
CA TYR A 36 6.12 14.29 -22.47
C TYR A 36 4.89 14.42 -21.59
N PRO A 37 3.74 14.77 -22.13
CA PRO A 37 2.50 14.89 -21.36
C PRO A 37 2.11 13.57 -20.71
N MET A 38 1.50 13.65 -19.53
CA MET A 38 1.05 12.49 -18.78
C MET A 38 -0.08 11.74 -19.50
N TYR A 39 -0.82 12.45 -20.33
CA TYR A 39 -1.92 11.93 -21.14
C TYR A 39 -1.70 12.25 -22.62
N GLY A 40 -2.38 11.52 -23.48
CA GLY A 40 -2.35 11.73 -24.91
C GLY A 40 -1.35 10.83 -25.66
N PRO A 41 -1.13 11.05 -26.96
CA PRO A 41 -0.45 10.11 -27.85
C PRO A 41 1.01 9.84 -27.50
N ASP A 42 1.64 10.72 -26.76
CA ASP A 42 3.05 10.61 -26.40
C ASP A 42 3.31 9.98 -25.03
N TYR A 43 2.27 9.52 -24.33
CA TYR A 43 2.42 8.93 -22.99
C TYR A 43 3.35 7.71 -22.95
N HIS A 44 3.45 6.97 -24.05
CA HIS A 44 4.32 5.81 -24.20
C HIS A 44 5.82 6.16 -24.26
N LYS A 45 6.18 7.43 -24.44
CA LYS A 45 7.57 7.90 -24.44
C LYS A 45 8.15 8.11 -23.04
N ARG A 46 7.41 7.75 -22.02
CA ARG A 46 7.83 7.85 -20.63
C ARG A 46 9.00 6.92 -20.33
N THR A 47 10.00 7.43 -19.63
CA THR A 47 11.27 6.73 -19.40
C THR A 47 11.46 6.28 -17.96
N GLN A 48 10.72 6.86 -17.01
CA GLN A 48 10.84 6.56 -15.59
C GLN A 48 9.52 6.06 -15.04
N TYR A 49 9.59 4.97 -14.29
CA TYR A 49 8.42 4.41 -13.63
C TYR A 49 8.36 4.87 -12.18
N SER A 50 7.28 5.52 -11.80
CA SER A 50 7.16 6.13 -10.47
C SER A 50 7.27 5.14 -9.33
N ALA A 51 6.70 3.94 -9.49
CA ALA A 51 6.75 2.93 -8.46
C ALA A 51 8.18 2.43 -8.21
N ASP A 52 9.01 2.27 -9.27
CA ASP A 52 10.43 1.93 -9.12
C ASP A 52 11.18 3.03 -8.35
N LEU A 53 10.89 4.30 -8.64
CA LEU A 53 11.52 5.44 -7.97
C LEU A 53 11.13 5.54 -6.51
N ILE A 54 9.85 5.31 -6.20
CA ILE A 54 9.35 5.26 -4.82
C ILE A 54 10.04 4.12 -4.07
N HIS A 55 10.12 2.95 -4.70
CA HIS A 55 10.77 1.79 -4.12
C HIS A 55 12.26 2.03 -3.87
N GLN A 56 12.97 2.61 -4.84
CA GLN A 56 14.36 3.00 -4.66
C GLN A 56 14.54 3.89 -3.43
N LYS A 57 13.66 4.87 -3.23
CA LYS A 57 13.72 5.74 -2.05
C LYS A 57 13.43 5.01 -0.75
N ALA A 58 12.52 4.04 -0.76
CA ALA A 58 12.29 3.17 0.39
C ALA A 58 13.54 2.36 0.74
N MET A 59 14.20 1.78 -0.27
CA MET A 59 15.44 1.00 -0.08
C MET A 59 16.59 1.87 0.42
N GLU A 60 16.79 3.07 -0.14
CA GLU A 60 17.79 4.05 0.32
C GLU A 60 17.54 4.46 1.79
N TRP A 61 16.25 4.53 2.19
CA TRP A 61 15.90 4.84 3.58
C TRP A 61 16.19 3.66 4.51
N ILE A 62 15.85 2.43 4.12
CA ILE A 62 16.18 1.23 4.90
C ILE A 62 17.71 1.10 5.06
N ASP A 63 18.50 1.40 4.02
CA ASP A 63 19.94 1.34 4.08
C ASP A 63 20.57 2.24 5.16
N LYS A 64 19.90 3.32 5.53
CA LYS A 64 20.34 4.23 6.59
C LYS A 64 20.04 3.72 8.00
N GLN A 65 19.18 2.71 8.15
CA GLN A 65 18.85 2.15 9.45
C GLN A 65 19.99 1.22 9.92
N ASP A 66 20.48 1.42 11.12
CA ASP A 66 21.61 0.65 11.70
C ASP A 66 21.20 -0.18 12.93
N GLY A 67 19.93 -0.20 13.28
CA GLY A 67 19.38 -0.93 14.42
C GLY A 67 19.68 -0.33 15.80
N LYS A 68 20.41 0.79 15.87
CA LYS A 68 20.68 1.45 17.16
C LYS A 68 19.50 2.25 17.69
N GLN A 69 18.65 2.73 16.79
CA GLN A 69 17.44 3.45 17.11
C GLN A 69 16.23 2.73 16.52
N PRO A 70 15.09 2.71 17.23
CA PRO A 70 13.84 2.24 16.64
C PRO A 70 13.49 3.07 15.41
N PHE A 71 12.91 2.43 14.41
CA PHE A 71 12.45 3.10 13.20
C PHE A 71 11.00 2.70 12.87
N TYR A 72 10.33 3.56 12.14
CA TYR A 72 9.01 3.30 11.56
C TYR A 72 9.02 3.71 10.09
N GLY A 73 8.79 2.75 9.22
CA GLY A 73 8.68 2.95 7.77
C GLY A 73 7.24 2.71 7.31
N PHE A 74 6.64 3.68 6.63
CA PHE A 74 5.33 3.55 6.01
C PHE A 74 5.45 3.78 4.50
N PHE A 75 5.49 2.69 3.74
CA PHE A 75 5.73 2.69 2.31
C PHE A 75 4.41 2.57 1.56
N THR A 76 3.89 3.68 1.08
CA THR A 76 2.63 3.77 0.36
C THR A 76 2.84 3.61 -1.14
N TYR A 77 2.87 2.36 -1.60
CA TYR A 77 2.91 2.06 -3.02
C TYR A 77 1.55 2.32 -3.67
N THR A 78 1.57 2.83 -4.90
CA THR A 78 0.33 3.10 -5.66
C THR A 78 -0.15 1.88 -6.45
N LEU A 79 0.68 0.88 -6.63
CA LEU A 79 0.33 -0.35 -7.31
C LEU A 79 -0.72 -1.16 -6.53
N PRO A 80 -1.71 -1.74 -7.18
CA PRO A 80 -2.03 -1.75 -8.61
C PRO A 80 -3.11 -0.73 -9.03
N HIS A 81 -3.11 0.47 -8.44
CA HIS A 81 -4.07 1.52 -8.80
C HIS A 81 -4.00 1.85 -10.30
N ALA A 82 -5.12 2.25 -10.89
CA ALA A 82 -5.11 2.84 -12.22
C ALA A 82 -4.24 4.13 -12.25
N GLU A 83 -3.54 4.44 -13.27
CA GLU A 83 -3.54 3.90 -14.64
C GLU A 83 -2.88 2.51 -14.68
N LEU A 84 -3.47 1.56 -15.45
CA LEU A 84 -2.86 0.25 -15.65
C LEU A 84 -1.70 0.38 -16.64
N ALA A 85 -0.52 0.62 -16.14
CA ALA A 85 0.67 0.82 -16.92
C ALA A 85 1.93 0.43 -16.14
N GLN A 86 2.88 -0.18 -16.81
CA GLN A 86 4.18 -0.53 -16.26
C GLN A 86 5.26 -0.57 -17.35
N PRO A 87 6.55 -0.68 -17.00
CA PRO A 87 7.62 -0.84 -17.98
C PRO A 87 7.41 -2.05 -18.88
N ASN A 88 7.72 -1.90 -20.18
CA ASN A 88 7.65 -2.99 -21.16
C ASN A 88 8.88 -3.92 -21.04
N ASP A 89 9.06 -4.49 -19.87
CA ASP A 89 10.15 -5.39 -19.50
C ASP A 89 9.76 -6.88 -19.60
N SER A 90 10.55 -7.75 -19.00
CA SER A 90 10.32 -9.19 -18.99
C SER A 90 9.03 -9.59 -18.25
N ILE A 91 8.63 -8.84 -17.22
CA ILE A 91 7.40 -9.11 -16.45
C ILE A 91 6.19 -8.92 -17.38
N LEU A 92 6.06 -7.73 -17.96
CA LEU A 92 4.94 -7.41 -18.84
C LEU A 92 4.92 -8.31 -20.09
N LYS A 93 6.07 -8.53 -20.71
CA LYS A 93 6.18 -9.44 -21.88
C LYS A 93 5.75 -10.86 -21.55
N GLY A 94 6.06 -11.35 -20.36
CA GLY A 94 5.61 -12.65 -19.86
C GLY A 94 4.10 -12.73 -19.77
N TYR A 95 3.48 -11.73 -19.16
CA TYR A 95 2.02 -11.69 -19.04
C TYR A 95 1.30 -11.46 -20.36
N LYS A 96 1.80 -10.62 -21.27
CA LYS A 96 1.26 -10.48 -22.63
C LYS A 96 1.28 -11.80 -23.40
N LYS A 97 2.32 -12.60 -23.22
CA LYS A 97 2.37 -13.95 -23.79
C LYS A 97 1.37 -14.91 -23.15
N HIS A 98 1.16 -14.81 -21.84
CA HIS A 98 0.21 -15.63 -21.08
C HIS A 98 -1.22 -15.29 -21.45
N PHE A 99 -1.56 -14.00 -21.50
CA PHE A 99 -2.89 -13.48 -21.85
C PHE A 99 -2.94 -13.06 -23.34
N PHE A 100 -2.65 -13.97 -24.25
CA PHE A 100 -2.51 -13.67 -25.69
C PHE A 100 -3.79 -13.14 -26.36
N ARG A 101 -4.95 -13.27 -25.72
CA ARG A 101 -6.25 -12.68 -26.09
C ARG A 101 -6.74 -11.76 -25.00
N ASP A 102 -5.92 -10.80 -24.62
CA ASP A 102 -6.21 -9.91 -23.50
C ASP A 102 -7.30 -8.89 -23.85
N LYS A 103 -7.92 -8.35 -22.81
CA LYS A 103 -8.94 -7.33 -22.91
C LYS A 103 -8.29 -5.97 -23.18
N THR A 104 -8.87 -5.21 -24.09
CA THR A 104 -8.52 -3.81 -24.34
C THR A 104 -9.52 -2.88 -23.68
N TRP A 105 -9.04 -1.84 -23.06
CA TRP A 105 -9.84 -0.74 -22.56
C TRP A 105 -9.51 0.53 -23.32
N GLY A 106 -10.49 1.08 -24.04
CA GLY A 106 -10.30 2.25 -24.92
C GLY A 106 -10.34 3.60 -24.20
N GLY A 107 -10.46 3.60 -22.88
CA GLY A 107 -10.75 4.81 -22.11
C GLY A 107 -12.26 5.05 -21.98
N SER A 108 -12.63 6.06 -21.20
CA SER A 108 -13.99 6.57 -21.13
C SER A 108 -14.00 8.08 -21.28
N GLU A 109 -15.08 8.65 -21.74
CA GLU A 109 -15.24 10.10 -21.84
C GLU A 109 -15.02 10.74 -20.46
N GLY A 110 -14.17 11.75 -20.39
CA GLY A 110 -13.79 12.39 -19.13
C GLY A 110 -12.80 11.60 -18.26
N SER A 111 -12.38 10.40 -18.67
CA SER A 111 -11.37 9.63 -17.96
C SER A 111 -10.03 10.35 -17.95
N ARG A 112 -9.38 10.31 -16.77
CA ARG A 112 -7.99 10.78 -16.61
C ARG A 112 -6.96 9.68 -16.87
N TYR A 113 -7.40 8.49 -17.30
CA TYR A 113 -6.55 7.35 -17.57
C TYR A 113 -6.42 7.14 -19.07
N ASN A 114 -5.23 6.80 -19.53
CA ASN A 114 -5.00 6.45 -20.93
C ASN A 114 -5.61 5.09 -21.26
N ALA A 115 -5.93 4.88 -22.54
CA ALA A 115 -6.35 3.57 -23.04
C ALA A 115 -5.29 2.51 -22.76
N VAL A 116 -5.73 1.29 -22.48
CA VAL A 116 -4.88 0.14 -22.15
C VAL A 116 -5.17 -1.00 -23.12
N GLU A 117 -4.15 -1.45 -23.80
CA GLU A 117 -4.30 -2.52 -24.82
C GLU A 117 -4.40 -3.92 -24.17
N HIS A 118 -3.71 -4.15 -23.06
CA HIS A 118 -3.60 -5.44 -22.40
C HIS A 118 -3.90 -5.31 -20.89
N THR A 119 -5.18 -5.15 -20.53
CA THR A 119 -5.55 -4.80 -19.16
C THR A 119 -5.18 -5.86 -18.13
N HIS A 120 -5.38 -7.14 -18.43
CA HIS A 120 -5.04 -8.22 -17.50
C HIS A 120 -3.53 -8.38 -17.36
N ALA A 121 -2.78 -8.27 -18.46
CA ALA A 121 -1.31 -8.35 -18.43
C ALA A 121 -0.70 -7.18 -17.64
N GLU A 122 -1.20 -5.97 -17.85
CA GLU A 122 -0.75 -4.80 -17.09
C GLU A 122 -1.04 -4.97 -15.59
N PHE A 123 -2.27 -5.32 -15.23
CA PHE A 123 -2.65 -5.49 -13.82
C PHE A 123 -1.85 -6.59 -13.13
N ALA A 124 -1.77 -7.78 -13.72
CA ALA A 124 -1.02 -8.91 -13.16
C ALA A 124 0.48 -8.56 -13.01
N GLY A 125 1.04 -7.87 -14.00
CA GLY A 125 2.44 -7.44 -13.95
C GLY A 125 2.68 -6.40 -12.86
N MET A 126 1.75 -5.48 -12.62
CA MET A 126 1.83 -4.52 -11.51
C MET A 126 1.83 -5.22 -10.15
N ILE A 127 0.99 -6.24 -9.96
CA ILE A 127 0.97 -7.04 -8.74
C ILE A 127 2.31 -7.78 -8.56
N THR A 128 2.84 -8.40 -9.60
CA THR A 128 4.14 -9.09 -9.55
C THR A 128 5.27 -8.14 -9.20
N ARG A 129 5.23 -6.92 -9.72
CA ARG A 129 6.21 -5.88 -9.40
C ARG A 129 6.12 -5.46 -7.94
N LEU A 130 4.92 -5.26 -7.42
CA LEU A 130 4.71 -4.96 -6.00
C LEU A 130 5.24 -6.08 -5.10
N ASP A 131 4.95 -7.34 -5.45
CA ASP A 131 5.47 -8.51 -4.73
C ASP A 131 7.00 -8.54 -4.73
N SER A 132 7.63 -8.20 -5.87
CA SER A 132 9.09 -8.08 -5.98
C SER A 132 9.65 -7.02 -5.03
N TYR A 133 8.99 -5.86 -4.91
CA TYR A 133 9.42 -4.81 -3.97
C TYR A 133 9.32 -5.28 -2.52
N VAL A 134 8.25 -5.97 -2.15
CA VAL A 134 8.14 -6.58 -0.82
C VAL A 134 9.28 -7.56 -0.57
N GLY A 135 9.56 -8.42 -1.55
CA GLY A 135 10.69 -9.36 -1.49
C GLY A 135 12.04 -8.66 -1.30
N GLU A 136 12.26 -7.52 -1.95
CA GLU A 136 13.49 -6.73 -1.80
C GLU A 136 13.60 -6.09 -0.41
N VAL A 137 12.50 -5.56 0.13
CA VAL A 137 12.46 -5.05 1.50
C VAL A 137 12.85 -6.14 2.50
N LEU A 138 12.24 -7.33 2.39
CA LEU A 138 12.53 -8.45 3.29
C LEU A 138 13.99 -8.91 3.21
N ARG A 139 14.54 -9.02 2.00
CA ARG A 139 15.95 -9.35 1.80
C ARG A 139 16.86 -8.29 2.42
N LYS A 140 16.58 -7.02 2.21
CA LYS A 140 17.36 -5.91 2.76
C LYS A 140 17.38 -5.90 4.28
N LEU A 141 16.23 -6.11 4.92
CA LEU A 141 16.16 -6.22 6.39
C LEU A 141 17.02 -7.38 6.90
N LYS A 142 17.00 -8.52 6.22
CA LYS A 142 17.82 -9.68 6.55
C LYS A 142 19.32 -9.41 6.36
N GLU A 143 19.71 -8.84 5.23
CA GLU A 143 21.10 -8.47 4.91
C GLU A 143 21.68 -7.51 5.96
N LYS A 144 20.85 -6.63 6.49
CA LYS A 144 21.24 -5.66 7.54
C LYS A 144 21.18 -6.23 8.96
N GLY A 145 20.75 -7.47 9.15
CA GLY A 145 20.56 -8.06 10.49
C GLY A 145 19.44 -7.40 11.30
N LEU A 146 18.47 -6.76 10.63
CA LEU A 146 17.33 -6.09 11.26
C LEU A 146 16.08 -6.96 11.29
N ASP A 147 16.07 -8.08 10.57
CA ASP A 147 14.90 -8.89 10.29
C ASP A 147 14.22 -9.44 11.56
N ASP A 148 15.00 -9.98 12.49
CA ASP A 148 14.48 -10.62 13.70
C ASP A 148 13.84 -9.63 14.69
N ASN A 149 14.12 -8.35 14.55
CA ASN A 149 13.59 -7.28 15.41
C ASN A 149 12.76 -6.26 14.64
N THR A 150 12.21 -6.64 13.51
CA THR A 150 11.34 -5.77 12.69
C THR A 150 10.00 -6.45 12.43
N ILE A 151 8.93 -5.74 12.76
CA ILE A 151 7.56 -6.14 12.37
C ILE A 151 7.33 -5.61 10.95
N VAL A 152 6.99 -6.49 10.03
CA VAL A 152 6.59 -6.12 8.68
C VAL A 152 5.10 -6.38 8.51
N ILE A 153 4.36 -5.34 8.15
CA ILE A 153 2.91 -5.43 7.87
C ILE A 153 2.70 -5.11 6.40
N PHE A 154 2.00 -5.98 5.71
CA PHE A 154 1.51 -5.75 4.36
C PHE A 154 -0.01 -5.64 4.37
N SER A 155 -0.53 -4.59 3.74
CA SER A 155 -1.97 -4.37 3.62
C SER A 155 -2.30 -3.52 2.40
N SER A 156 -3.59 -3.26 2.20
CA SER A 156 -4.13 -2.35 1.18
C SER A 156 -5.02 -1.31 1.83
N ASP A 157 -5.35 -0.24 1.12
CA ASP A 157 -6.21 0.84 1.60
C ASP A 157 -7.70 0.60 1.32
N ASN A 158 -8.02 -0.23 0.33
CA ASN A 158 -9.38 -0.61 -0.04
C ASN A 158 -9.41 -1.94 -0.78
N GLY A 159 -10.62 -2.47 -0.98
CA GLY A 159 -10.85 -3.63 -1.83
C GLY A 159 -10.59 -3.36 -3.32
N PRO A 160 -10.80 -4.35 -4.18
CA PRO A 160 -10.51 -4.26 -5.61
C PRO A 160 -11.31 -3.15 -6.30
N HIS A 161 -10.77 -2.63 -7.41
CA HIS A 161 -11.37 -1.56 -8.20
C HIS A 161 -11.56 -1.99 -9.67
N GLU A 162 -12.39 -1.26 -10.38
CA GLU A 162 -12.63 -1.44 -11.83
C GLU A 162 -12.14 -0.24 -12.67
N GLU A 163 -11.42 0.69 -12.06
CA GLU A 163 -10.95 1.91 -12.69
C GLU A 163 -9.88 1.63 -13.75
N GLY A 164 -9.90 2.40 -14.84
CA GLY A 164 -8.87 2.33 -15.88
C GLY A 164 -8.79 1.01 -16.63
N GLY A 165 -9.88 0.22 -16.65
CA GLY A 165 -9.94 -1.07 -17.30
C GLY A 165 -9.55 -2.27 -16.43
N ALA A 166 -9.31 -2.07 -15.13
CA ALA A 166 -9.13 -3.18 -14.21
C ALA A 166 -10.35 -4.11 -14.21
N ASP A 167 -10.11 -5.39 -14.08
CA ASP A 167 -11.13 -6.44 -14.19
C ASP A 167 -11.10 -7.37 -12.98
N PRO A 168 -11.70 -6.95 -11.85
CA PRO A 168 -11.71 -7.74 -10.63
C PRO A 168 -12.45 -9.07 -10.79
N GLU A 169 -13.43 -9.16 -11.68
CA GLU A 169 -14.13 -10.42 -11.93
C GLU A 169 -13.23 -11.46 -12.59
N PHE A 170 -12.40 -11.04 -13.54
CA PHE A 170 -11.44 -11.92 -14.19
C PHE A 170 -10.44 -12.51 -13.19
N PHE A 171 -9.97 -11.72 -12.25
CA PHE A 171 -9.04 -12.16 -11.21
C PHE A 171 -9.70 -12.84 -10.00
N GLY A 172 -11.01 -13.10 -10.06
CA GLY A 172 -11.74 -13.84 -9.02
C GLY A 172 -12.03 -13.03 -7.77
N ARG A 173 -11.82 -11.73 -7.80
CA ARG A 173 -11.93 -10.83 -6.64
C ARG A 173 -11.41 -11.49 -5.34
N ASP A 174 -11.77 -10.96 -4.23
CA ASP A 174 -11.51 -11.44 -2.88
C ASP A 174 -12.48 -12.56 -2.43
N GLY A 175 -12.65 -13.61 -3.22
CA GLY A 175 -13.47 -14.76 -2.86
C GLY A 175 -14.97 -14.54 -2.99
N LYS A 176 -15.42 -13.70 -3.92
CA LYS A 176 -16.84 -13.43 -4.24
C LYS A 176 -17.57 -12.52 -3.25
N LEU A 177 -16.85 -11.75 -2.46
CA LEU A 177 -17.45 -10.75 -1.60
C LEU A 177 -18.15 -9.67 -2.44
N ARG A 178 -19.33 -9.23 -1.99
CA ARG A 178 -20.07 -8.16 -2.65
C ARG A 178 -19.37 -6.84 -2.49
N GLY A 179 -19.29 -6.06 -3.57
CA GLY A 179 -18.79 -4.69 -3.56
C GLY A 179 -17.36 -4.58 -4.06
N LEU A 180 -16.98 -3.34 -4.33
CA LEU A 180 -15.68 -2.90 -4.83
C LEU A 180 -15.28 -1.62 -4.09
N LYS A 181 -14.09 -1.11 -4.35
CA LYS A 181 -13.64 0.22 -3.92
C LYS A 181 -14.77 1.26 -4.04
N ARG A 182 -14.93 2.13 -3.06
CA ARG A 182 -16.01 3.12 -2.88
C ARG A 182 -17.36 2.56 -2.44
N GLN A 183 -17.44 1.29 -2.11
CA GLN A 183 -18.65 0.68 -1.58
C GLN A 183 -18.39 0.13 -0.17
N CYS A 184 -19.32 0.42 0.76
CA CYS A 184 -19.22 -0.07 2.14
C CYS A 184 -19.71 -1.51 2.31
N HIS A 185 -19.63 -2.32 1.25
CA HIS A 185 -19.81 -3.76 1.32
C HIS A 185 -18.49 -4.47 1.59
N GLU A 186 -18.57 -5.71 2.03
CA GLU A 186 -17.39 -6.54 2.38
C GLU A 186 -16.28 -6.51 1.31
N GLY A 187 -16.63 -6.60 0.02
CA GLY A 187 -15.65 -6.55 -1.06
C GLY A 187 -14.97 -5.19 -1.26
N GLY A 188 -15.57 -4.11 -0.75
CA GLY A 188 -14.98 -2.77 -0.82
C GLY A 188 -14.09 -2.43 0.38
N ILE A 189 -14.38 -3.03 1.54
CA ILE A 189 -13.72 -2.70 2.82
C ILE A 189 -12.78 -3.79 3.34
N ARG A 190 -12.98 -5.07 2.99
CA ARG A 190 -12.06 -6.14 3.37
C ARG A 190 -10.81 -6.10 2.51
N ILE A 191 -9.68 -6.13 3.18
CA ILE A 191 -8.35 -5.99 2.59
C ILE A 191 -7.43 -7.07 3.14
N PRO A 192 -6.37 -7.46 2.42
CA PRO A 192 -5.35 -8.31 2.98
C PRO A 192 -4.69 -7.64 4.18
N PHE A 193 -4.41 -8.41 5.22
CA PHE A 193 -3.62 -7.95 6.35
C PHE A 193 -2.67 -9.06 6.78
N ILE A 194 -1.41 -8.90 6.49
CA ILE A 194 -0.37 -9.91 6.71
C ILE A 194 0.69 -9.32 7.63
N VAL A 195 0.99 -10.03 8.72
CA VAL A 195 2.02 -9.63 9.66
C VAL A 195 3.14 -10.66 9.69
N ARG A 196 4.36 -10.19 9.56
CA ARG A 196 5.57 -10.99 9.73
C ARG A 196 6.44 -10.42 10.85
N TRP A 197 6.72 -11.24 11.85
CA TRP A 197 7.61 -10.92 12.95
C TRP A 197 8.34 -12.18 13.41
N PRO A 198 9.53 -12.45 12.89
CA PRO A 198 10.26 -13.68 13.18
C PRO A 198 10.46 -13.89 14.69
N GLY A 199 10.24 -15.11 15.14
CA GLY A 199 10.40 -15.49 16.56
C GLY A 199 9.30 -14.96 17.51
N ARG A 200 8.33 -14.20 17.01
CA ARG A 200 7.21 -13.66 17.80
C ARG A 200 5.84 -14.06 17.26
N VAL A 201 5.63 -13.88 15.97
CA VAL A 201 4.41 -14.33 15.30
C VAL A 201 4.67 -15.67 14.64
N SER A 202 3.83 -16.67 14.91
CA SER A 202 3.97 -18.02 14.35
C SER A 202 3.79 -18.01 12.83
N ALA A 203 4.69 -18.66 12.12
CA ALA A 203 4.60 -18.77 10.67
C ALA A 203 3.37 -19.58 10.25
N GLY A 204 2.66 -19.13 9.20
CA GLY A 204 1.48 -19.81 8.67
C GLY A 204 0.22 -19.70 9.55
N MET A 205 0.26 -18.91 10.61
CA MET A 205 -0.94 -18.67 11.42
C MET A 205 -1.98 -17.90 10.59
N VAL A 206 -3.22 -18.36 10.67
CA VAL A 206 -4.40 -17.66 10.14
C VAL A 206 -5.32 -17.37 11.32
N ASN A 207 -5.86 -16.16 11.37
CA ASN A 207 -6.73 -15.72 12.45
C ASN A 207 -7.92 -14.95 11.88
N ASP A 208 -9.10 -15.17 12.45
CA ASP A 208 -10.35 -14.54 12.02
C ASP A 208 -10.70 -13.28 12.84
N HIS A 209 -9.76 -12.75 13.64
CA HIS A 209 -9.96 -11.53 14.38
C HIS A 209 -10.22 -10.36 13.43
N GLN A 210 -11.34 -9.68 13.63
CA GLN A 210 -11.71 -8.51 12.84
C GLN A 210 -11.04 -7.26 13.41
N LEU A 211 -10.31 -6.56 12.57
CA LEU A 211 -9.60 -5.33 12.92
C LEU A 211 -9.74 -4.27 11.82
N ALA A 212 -9.46 -3.05 12.16
CA ALA A 212 -9.39 -1.94 11.22
C ALA A 212 -8.10 -1.13 11.42
N PHE A 213 -7.78 -0.24 10.48
CA PHE A 213 -6.52 0.53 10.58
C PHE A 213 -6.38 1.37 11.84
N TYR A 214 -7.47 1.78 12.46
CA TYR A 214 -7.40 2.52 13.73
C TYR A 214 -6.91 1.66 14.89
N ASP A 215 -6.83 0.32 14.75
CA ASP A 215 -6.28 -0.61 15.73
C ASP A 215 -4.74 -0.69 15.69
N VAL A 216 -4.14 -0.22 14.59
CA VAL A 216 -2.68 -0.25 14.41
C VAL A 216 -1.96 0.64 15.42
N MET A 217 -2.47 1.85 15.66
CA MET A 217 -1.84 2.78 16.58
C MET A 217 -1.82 2.24 18.02
N PRO A 218 -2.94 1.82 18.64
CA PRO A 218 -2.91 1.23 19.98
C PRO A 218 -2.04 -0.02 20.07
N THR A 219 -2.00 -0.83 19.01
CA THR A 219 -1.12 -2.01 18.93
C THR A 219 0.35 -1.62 19.02
N PHE A 220 0.79 -0.61 18.25
CA PHE A 220 2.17 -0.15 18.32
C PHE A 220 2.51 0.48 19.66
N CYS A 221 1.59 1.24 20.25
CA CYS A 221 1.80 1.81 21.58
C CYS A 221 1.97 0.73 22.65
N GLU A 222 1.17 -0.33 22.60
CA GLU A 222 1.31 -1.45 23.51
C GLU A 222 2.65 -2.18 23.31
N LEU A 223 3.04 -2.45 22.08
CA LEU A 223 4.33 -3.08 21.75
C LEU A 223 5.55 -2.26 22.21
N MET A 224 5.43 -0.93 22.17
CA MET A 224 6.45 -0.02 22.71
C MET A 224 6.42 0.10 24.23
N GLY A 225 5.47 -0.51 24.91
CA GLY A 225 5.28 -0.41 26.35
C GLY A 225 4.72 0.95 26.82
N ASP A 226 4.11 1.74 25.92
CA ASP A 226 3.51 3.03 26.30
C ASP A 226 2.16 2.84 27.02
N LYS A 227 2.24 2.66 28.32
CA LYS A 227 1.07 2.52 29.20
C LYS A 227 0.25 3.82 29.31
N ALA A 228 0.75 4.94 28.82
CA ALA A 228 0.04 6.23 28.87
C ALA A 228 -0.87 6.45 27.67
N PHE A 229 -0.81 5.60 26.66
CA PHE A 229 -1.75 5.63 25.55
C PHE A 229 -3.15 5.17 26.02
N PRO A 230 -4.26 5.81 25.60
CA PRO A 230 -4.31 7.01 24.76
C PRO A 230 -4.20 8.33 25.53
N LYS A 231 -4.31 8.33 26.85
CA LYS A 231 -4.47 9.54 27.70
C LYS A 231 -3.43 10.63 27.46
N LYS A 232 -2.20 10.25 27.19
CA LYS A 232 -1.09 11.19 26.94
C LYS A 232 -1.26 11.97 25.64
N TYR A 233 -1.90 11.38 24.65
CA TYR A 233 -1.98 11.90 23.29
C TYR A 233 -3.31 12.56 22.97
N ILE A 234 -4.24 12.56 23.93
CA ILE A 234 -5.53 13.22 23.79
C ILE A 234 -5.32 14.73 23.72
N ASN A 235 -5.80 15.33 22.64
CA ASN A 235 -5.87 16.78 22.55
C ASN A 235 -6.98 17.30 23.45
N LYS A 236 -6.63 17.98 24.56
CA LYS A 236 -7.59 18.55 25.54
C LYS A 236 -8.65 19.47 24.93
N LYS A 237 -8.47 19.92 23.68
CA LYS A 237 -9.46 20.72 22.94
C LYS A 237 -10.54 19.87 22.25
N ILE A 238 -10.32 18.57 22.12
CA ILE A 238 -11.29 17.63 21.54
C ILE A 238 -12.09 17.06 22.71
N LYS A 239 -13.37 17.39 22.76
CA LYS A 239 -14.25 17.01 23.89
C LYS A 239 -14.59 15.53 23.98
N ASN A 240 -14.33 14.74 22.93
CA ASN A 240 -14.55 13.30 22.89
C ASN A 240 -13.22 12.58 22.99
N ASP A 241 -12.94 12.05 24.15
CA ASP A 241 -11.72 11.31 24.49
C ASP A 241 -11.77 9.85 24.03
N CYS A 242 -12.40 9.57 22.89
CA CYS A 242 -12.57 8.20 22.42
C CYS A 242 -11.53 7.90 21.35
N PHE A 243 -10.71 6.90 21.62
CA PHE A 243 -9.96 6.18 20.61
C PHE A 243 -10.77 4.94 20.28
N ASP A 244 -11.12 4.78 19.02
CA ASP A 244 -11.94 3.65 18.57
C ASP A 244 -11.13 2.36 18.45
N GLY A 245 -9.79 2.47 18.35
CA GLY A 245 -8.89 1.34 18.13
C GLY A 245 -8.67 0.48 19.37
N ILE A 246 -8.65 -0.82 19.15
CA ILE A 246 -8.30 -1.86 20.14
C ILE A 246 -6.99 -2.52 19.70
N SER A 247 -6.05 -2.65 20.62
CA SER A 247 -4.79 -3.35 20.33
C SER A 247 -5.04 -4.83 20.00
N PHE A 248 -4.41 -5.29 18.94
CA PHE A 248 -4.43 -6.71 18.55
C PHE A 248 -3.13 -7.46 18.90
N VAL A 249 -2.35 -6.95 19.86
CA VAL A 249 -1.16 -7.65 20.37
C VAL A 249 -1.46 -9.06 20.87
N PRO A 250 -2.55 -9.32 21.62
CA PRO A 250 -2.86 -10.69 22.04
C PRO A 250 -3.02 -11.63 20.86
N THR A 251 -3.76 -11.24 19.84
CA THR A 251 -3.91 -12.04 18.60
C THR A 251 -2.57 -12.26 17.90
N LEU A 252 -1.72 -11.24 17.78
CA LEU A 252 -0.39 -11.39 17.18
C LEU A 252 0.48 -12.41 17.90
N LEU A 253 0.37 -12.48 19.22
CA LEU A 253 1.17 -13.38 20.07
C LEU A 253 0.50 -14.73 20.32
N GLY A 254 -0.65 -15.02 19.70
CA GLY A 254 -1.37 -16.28 19.83
C GLY A 254 -2.16 -16.43 21.13
N ASP A 255 -2.47 -15.33 21.82
CA ASP A 255 -3.27 -15.32 23.06
C ASP A 255 -4.68 -14.80 22.80
N ASP A 256 -5.39 -15.45 21.90
CA ASP A 256 -6.73 -15.03 21.46
C ASP A 256 -7.74 -14.95 22.62
N GLY A 257 -7.51 -15.69 23.70
CA GLY A 257 -8.36 -15.65 24.90
C GLY A 257 -8.34 -14.31 25.62
N LYS A 258 -7.31 -13.49 25.41
CA LYS A 258 -7.19 -12.13 25.97
C LYS A 258 -7.54 -11.05 24.95
N GLN A 259 -7.79 -11.40 23.71
CA GLN A 259 -8.10 -10.42 22.68
C GLN A 259 -9.46 -9.77 22.90
N GLN A 260 -9.46 -8.48 23.12
CA GLN A 260 -10.67 -7.67 23.11
C GLN A 260 -11.20 -7.55 21.67
N LYS A 261 -12.50 -7.59 21.52
CA LYS A 261 -13.17 -7.46 20.23
C LYS A 261 -13.94 -6.17 20.16
N HIS A 262 -14.06 -5.61 18.98
CA HIS A 262 -15.01 -4.56 18.71
C HIS A 262 -16.43 -5.09 18.78
N ASP A 263 -17.33 -4.32 19.37
CA ASP A 263 -18.77 -4.61 19.29
C ASP A 263 -19.29 -4.43 17.86
N PHE A 264 -18.73 -3.47 17.15
CA PHE A 264 -18.97 -3.22 15.72
C PHE A 264 -17.78 -2.46 15.13
N LEU A 265 -17.60 -2.56 13.81
CA LEU A 265 -16.69 -1.73 13.03
C LEU A 265 -17.53 -0.78 12.17
N TYR A 266 -17.06 0.45 11.97
CA TYR A 266 -17.81 1.48 11.26
C TYR A 266 -17.04 2.00 10.05
N TRP A 267 -17.71 2.04 8.91
CA TRP A 267 -17.24 2.66 7.69
C TRP A 267 -18.32 3.52 7.09
N GLU A 268 -17.93 4.64 6.53
CA GLU A 268 -18.80 5.46 5.70
C GLU A 268 -18.04 5.93 4.46
N PHE A 269 -18.77 6.13 3.40
CA PHE A 269 -18.24 6.67 2.16
C PHE A 269 -19.26 7.67 1.63
N HIS A 270 -18.85 8.93 1.50
CA HIS A 270 -19.69 10.00 0.97
C HIS A 270 -19.42 10.17 -0.52
N GLU A 271 -20.48 10.02 -1.32
CA GLU A 271 -20.53 10.43 -2.71
C GLU A 271 -21.61 11.50 -2.91
#